data_d3c370be6286c65c5a91582ed61626b2
#
_entry.id   d3c370be6286c65c5a91582ed61626b2
#
_cell.length_a   1.000
_cell.length_b   1.000
_cell.length_c   1.000
_cell.angle_alpha   90.00
_cell.angle_beta   90.00
_cell.angle_gamma   90.00
#
_symmetry.space_group_name_H-M   'P 1'
#
loop_
_entity.id
_entity.type
_entity.pdbx_description
1 polymer ?
#
loop_
_entity_poly.entity_id
_entity_poly.type
_entity_poly.pdbx_seq_one_letter_code
_entity_poly.pdbx_strand_id
1 'polypeptide(L)'
;MGSRLTFLFDQSSDFFCILNRDGNIIKTNPSLREVLGYSESELIGQKASDYSHPADTRRREDLFKNLLVNSKISGHEIRMRAKNGRYYNISWSIILNKEDNLIYAIGINLTGNFNNSGHEDNTGNIQHIIQSFNEGFFIINNNWQIISFNPAFQAITGLKNEQLENLNFKQLVNLGITDKVLDEFETAFKGNLSTQLQYFNAYSNRWLRVNVYPYKDEIAVFIRDITNIKIQQLILALEKKVLELNASSLYALPQTVNELLKGIEEIFPDMICSVLEVDDAQEKLRHLAAPRLPDVYCKAIDGTSIGPKAGSCGTSAYHRSQVIVSDIETDPLWDDYRHLILPHGLLACWSTPIISSNSSQVLATFAVYYTKKRAPKPEELQMIERTANILRILIENKKTNDHVKDQNKRLQEIASISSHEIRRPVATILGLVNLFDLNTPDNPMNKEIINHIDITAKELDAVIHTIVEKTIYLKGEK
;
A
#
# COMPACT_ATOMS: atom_id res chain seq x y z
N MET A 1 3.89 -13.32 44.14
CA MET A 1 4.21 -13.58 42.72
C MET A 1 2.99 -13.79 41.86
N GLY A 2 1.96 -14.54 42.26
CA GLY A 2 0.78 -14.81 41.45
C GLY A 2 0.00 -13.60 40.93
N SER A 3 -0.18 -12.54 41.72
CA SER A 3 -0.98 -11.35 41.32
C SER A 3 -0.31 -10.51 40.23
N ARG A 4 1.01 -10.43 40.21
CA ARG A 4 1.79 -9.69 39.17
C ARG A 4 1.69 -10.35 37.81
N LEU A 5 1.73 -11.65 37.78
CA LEU A 5 1.66 -12.46 36.58
C LEU A 5 0.26 -12.48 35.98
N THR A 6 -0.77 -12.53 36.80
CA THR A 6 -2.16 -12.39 36.34
C THR A 6 -2.36 -11.03 35.70
N PHE A 7 -1.83 -9.97 36.28
CA PHE A 7 -1.89 -8.62 35.69
C PHE A 7 -1.23 -8.58 34.30
N LEU A 8 -0.02 -9.13 34.13
CA LEU A 8 0.68 -9.17 32.84
C LEU A 8 -0.07 -10.01 31.79
N PHE A 9 -0.62 -11.13 32.21
CA PHE A 9 -1.46 -11.98 31.37
C PHE A 9 -2.69 -11.21 30.85
N ASP A 10 -3.34 -10.42 31.69
CA ASP A 10 -4.55 -9.67 31.36
C ASP A 10 -4.26 -8.41 30.48
N GLN A 11 -3.06 -7.84 30.56
CA GLN A 11 -2.68 -6.61 29.83
C GLN A 11 -1.98 -6.86 28.50
N SER A 12 -1.58 -8.09 28.21
CA SER A 12 -0.92 -8.39 26.94
C SER A 12 -1.88 -8.25 25.75
N SER A 13 -1.38 -7.69 24.63
CA SER A 13 -2.09 -7.68 23.36
C SER A 13 -1.98 -9.00 22.59
N ASP A 14 -1.01 -9.87 22.94
CA ASP A 14 -0.94 -11.23 22.42
C ASP A 14 -2.03 -12.09 23.07
N PHE A 15 -2.50 -13.08 22.33
CA PHE A 15 -3.54 -13.99 22.82
C PHE A 15 -2.94 -15.01 23.76
N PHE A 16 -3.57 -15.17 24.93
CA PHE A 16 -3.18 -16.17 25.89
C PHE A 16 -4.28 -17.15 26.17
N CYS A 17 -3.93 -18.44 26.16
CA CYS A 17 -4.80 -19.51 26.55
C CYS A 17 -4.05 -20.53 27.42
N ILE A 18 -4.58 -20.88 28.56
CA ILE A 18 -4.10 -21.99 29.40
C ILE A 18 -5.08 -23.12 29.24
N LEU A 19 -4.56 -24.31 28.90
CA LEU A 19 -5.35 -25.52 28.69
C LEU A 19 -4.90 -26.59 29.69
N ASN A 20 -5.81 -27.51 30.03
CA ASN A 20 -5.40 -28.76 30.65
C ASN A 20 -4.83 -29.71 29.58
N ARG A 21 -4.32 -30.88 30.03
CA ARG A 21 -3.73 -31.89 29.15
C ARG A 21 -4.71 -32.46 28.10
N ASP A 22 -6.03 -32.37 28.37
CA ASP A 22 -7.07 -32.85 27.46
C ASP A 22 -7.48 -31.77 26.43
N GLY A 23 -6.86 -30.59 26.48
CA GLY A 23 -7.14 -29.46 25.59
C GLY A 23 -8.33 -28.60 26.00
N ASN A 24 -8.85 -28.75 27.24
CA ASN A 24 -9.91 -27.89 27.75
C ASN A 24 -9.34 -26.57 28.24
N ILE A 25 -10.00 -25.49 27.92
CA ILE A 25 -9.62 -24.12 28.29
C ILE A 25 -9.80 -23.92 29.80
N ILE A 26 -8.73 -23.54 30.49
CA ILE A 26 -8.74 -23.20 31.92
C ILE A 26 -8.80 -21.69 32.09
N LYS A 27 -8.06 -20.94 31.28
CA LYS A 27 -7.99 -19.48 31.36
C LYS A 27 -7.68 -18.86 30.01
N THR A 28 -8.24 -17.67 29.74
CA THR A 28 -7.95 -16.85 28.56
C THR A 28 -7.74 -15.40 28.97
N ASN A 29 -6.91 -14.66 28.25
CA ASN A 29 -6.76 -13.24 28.51
C ASN A 29 -7.85 -12.40 27.80
N PRO A 30 -8.04 -11.11 28.20
CA PRO A 30 -9.01 -10.23 27.58
C PRO A 30 -8.82 -10.09 26.05
N SER A 31 -7.58 -9.94 25.57
CA SER A 31 -7.29 -9.75 24.14
C SER A 31 -7.81 -10.88 23.26
N LEU A 32 -7.69 -12.14 23.69
CA LEU A 32 -8.24 -13.28 22.97
C LEU A 32 -9.78 -13.23 22.95
N ARG A 33 -10.40 -12.91 24.09
CA ARG A 33 -11.87 -12.84 24.23
C ARG A 33 -12.46 -11.71 23.38
N GLU A 34 -11.85 -10.53 23.38
CA GLU A 34 -12.30 -9.36 22.60
C GLU A 34 -12.28 -9.64 21.09
N VAL A 35 -11.19 -10.23 20.59
CA VAL A 35 -11.06 -10.52 19.16
C VAL A 35 -12.00 -11.64 18.72
N LEU A 36 -12.15 -12.70 19.53
CA LEU A 36 -13.05 -13.80 19.19
C LEU A 36 -14.52 -13.51 19.53
N GLY A 37 -14.81 -12.51 20.37
CA GLY A 37 -16.15 -12.09 20.75
C GLY A 37 -16.87 -13.05 21.72
N TYR A 38 -16.14 -13.93 22.42
CA TYR A 38 -16.70 -14.83 23.43
C TYR A 38 -16.45 -14.28 24.84
N SER A 39 -17.40 -14.47 25.74
CA SER A 39 -17.21 -14.24 27.16
C SER A 39 -16.32 -15.32 27.78
N GLU A 40 -15.73 -15.02 28.96
CA GLU A 40 -14.93 -16.00 29.68
C GLU A 40 -15.70 -17.27 30.02
N SER A 41 -16.97 -17.14 30.46
CA SER A 41 -17.84 -18.25 30.79
C SER A 41 -18.21 -19.15 29.60
N GLU A 42 -18.16 -18.63 28.37
CA GLU A 42 -18.39 -19.41 27.15
C GLU A 42 -17.16 -20.21 26.72
N LEU A 43 -15.96 -19.81 27.17
CA LEU A 43 -14.72 -20.47 26.79
C LEU A 43 -14.21 -21.46 27.85
N ILE A 44 -14.32 -21.13 29.13
CA ILE A 44 -13.77 -21.94 30.22
C ILE A 44 -14.45 -23.31 30.27
N GLY A 45 -13.66 -24.37 30.37
CA GLY A 45 -14.10 -25.76 30.38
C GLY A 45 -14.38 -26.37 29.01
N GLN A 46 -14.47 -25.56 27.95
CA GLN A 46 -14.68 -26.05 26.60
C GLN A 46 -13.36 -26.48 25.95
N LYS A 47 -13.43 -27.36 24.96
CA LYS A 47 -12.25 -27.75 24.18
C LYS A 47 -11.82 -26.63 23.24
N ALA A 48 -10.58 -26.25 23.26
CA ALA A 48 -10.03 -25.26 22.33
C ALA A 48 -10.21 -25.69 20.85
N SER A 49 -10.30 -26.99 20.60
CA SER A 49 -10.60 -27.55 19.28
C SER A 49 -11.96 -27.11 18.73
N ASP A 50 -12.94 -26.85 19.55
CA ASP A 50 -14.31 -26.56 19.12
C ASP A 50 -14.43 -25.16 18.49
N TYR A 51 -13.47 -24.32 18.77
CA TYR A 51 -13.33 -22.95 18.23
C TYR A 51 -12.43 -22.87 17.00
N SER A 52 -11.89 -23.98 16.50
CA SER A 52 -11.02 -23.97 15.34
C SER A 52 -11.75 -24.38 14.05
N HIS A 53 -11.18 -24.03 12.89
CA HIS A 53 -11.74 -24.36 11.60
C HIS A 53 -11.71 -25.90 11.39
N PRO A 54 -12.81 -26.52 10.91
CA PRO A 54 -12.87 -27.98 10.71
C PRO A 54 -11.76 -28.55 9.80
N ALA A 55 -11.35 -27.80 8.77
CA ALA A 55 -10.27 -28.23 7.88
C ALA A 55 -8.88 -28.26 8.55
N ASP A 56 -8.71 -27.67 9.74
CA ASP A 56 -7.44 -27.68 10.48
C ASP A 56 -7.35 -28.85 11.48
N THR A 57 -8.33 -29.78 11.50
CA THR A 57 -8.37 -30.92 12.42
C THR A 57 -7.10 -31.75 12.38
N ARG A 58 -6.60 -32.12 11.19
CA ARG A 58 -5.39 -32.91 11.02
C ARG A 58 -4.16 -32.17 11.55
N ARG A 59 -4.03 -30.88 11.27
CA ARG A 59 -2.94 -30.03 11.80
C ARG A 59 -2.93 -29.98 13.32
N ARG A 60 -4.11 -29.91 13.96
CA ARG A 60 -4.24 -29.92 15.43
C ARG A 60 -3.85 -31.23 16.06
N GLU A 61 -4.27 -32.36 15.47
CA GLU A 61 -3.88 -33.68 15.96
C GLU A 61 -2.37 -33.90 15.89
N ASP A 62 -1.74 -33.46 14.80
CA ASP A 62 -0.29 -33.51 14.64
C ASP A 62 0.42 -32.59 15.64
N LEU A 63 -0.14 -31.41 15.90
CA LEU A 63 0.35 -30.48 16.92
C LEU A 63 0.34 -31.13 18.31
N PHE A 64 -0.79 -31.71 18.73
CA PHE A 64 -0.90 -32.36 20.03
C PHE A 64 0.06 -33.55 20.19
N LYS A 65 0.22 -34.37 19.17
CA LYS A 65 1.18 -35.49 19.16
C LYS A 65 2.62 -34.96 19.33
N ASN A 66 2.98 -33.93 18.57
CA ASN A 66 4.31 -33.33 18.64
C ASN A 66 4.56 -32.63 19.98
N LEU A 67 3.54 -32.00 20.58
CA LEU A 67 3.66 -31.34 21.88
C LEU A 67 3.95 -32.34 23.00
N LEU A 68 3.34 -33.52 22.97
CA LEU A 68 3.57 -34.57 23.96
C LEU A 68 4.99 -35.13 23.89
N VAL A 69 5.61 -35.11 22.72
CA VAL A 69 6.99 -35.58 22.50
C VAL A 69 8.02 -34.48 22.85
N ASN A 70 7.83 -33.30 22.28
CA ASN A 70 8.82 -32.22 22.30
C ASN A 70 8.59 -31.18 23.41
N SER A 71 7.46 -31.24 24.13
CA SER A 71 7.05 -30.31 25.18
C SER A 71 6.89 -28.85 24.75
N LYS A 72 7.31 -28.48 23.51
CA LYS A 72 7.21 -27.13 22.94
C LYS A 72 7.00 -27.17 21.43
N ILE A 73 6.17 -26.26 20.93
CA ILE A 73 5.92 -26.03 19.49
C ILE A 73 5.77 -24.52 19.28
N SER A 74 6.35 -24.00 18.20
CA SER A 74 6.27 -22.57 17.85
C SER A 74 5.80 -22.38 16.40
N GLY A 75 5.08 -21.28 16.13
CA GLY A 75 4.72 -20.86 14.79
C GLY A 75 3.64 -21.73 14.13
N HIS A 76 2.80 -22.42 14.90
CA HIS A 76 1.76 -23.30 14.35
C HIS A 76 0.48 -22.54 14.07
N GLU A 77 0.11 -22.41 12.79
CA GLU A 77 -1.04 -21.65 12.35
C GLU A 77 -2.35 -22.45 12.42
N ILE A 78 -3.33 -21.92 13.14
CA ILE A 78 -4.69 -22.46 13.24
C ILE A 78 -5.69 -21.32 13.06
N ARG A 79 -6.72 -21.56 12.27
CA ARG A 79 -7.85 -20.65 12.11
C ARG A 79 -8.83 -20.81 13.25
N MET A 80 -9.01 -19.75 14.04
CA MET A 80 -9.94 -19.71 15.16
C MET A 80 -11.24 -19.02 14.77
N ARG A 81 -12.37 -19.61 15.11
CA ARG A 81 -13.72 -19.12 14.82
C ARG A 81 -14.17 -18.14 15.89
N ALA A 82 -14.50 -16.92 15.50
CA ALA A 82 -15.15 -15.94 16.35
C ALA A 82 -16.67 -16.21 16.45
N LYS A 83 -17.29 -15.62 17.48
CA LYS A 83 -18.75 -15.75 17.74
C LYS A 83 -19.63 -15.23 16.61
N ASN A 84 -19.14 -14.25 15.84
CA ASN A 84 -19.79 -13.72 14.65
C ASN A 84 -19.62 -14.59 13.39
N GLY A 85 -19.00 -15.77 13.51
CA GLY A 85 -18.74 -16.70 12.42
C GLY A 85 -17.49 -16.41 11.59
N ARG A 86 -16.80 -15.29 11.81
CA ARG A 86 -15.55 -14.96 11.11
C ARG A 86 -14.40 -15.82 11.63
N TYR A 87 -13.44 -16.13 10.74
CA TYR A 87 -12.23 -16.85 11.11
C TYR A 87 -11.03 -15.91 11.18
N TYR A 88 -10.22 -16.08 12.24
CA TYR A 88 -8.95 -15.41 12.43
C TYR A 88 -7.81 -16.41 12.32
N ASN A 89 -6.80 -16.10 11.51
CA ASN A 89 -5.60 -16.93 11.39
C ASN A 89 -4.65 -16.55 12.52
N ILE A 90 -4.36 -17.50 13.41
CA ILE A 90 -3.55 -17.27 14.61
C ILE A 90 -2.35 -18.22 14.58
N SER A 91 -1.15 -17.65 14.69
CA SER A 91 0.08 -18.41 14.90
C SER A 91 0.27 -18.69 16.37
N TRP A 92 0.28 -19.96 16.75
CA TRP A 92 0.39 -20.40 18.13
C TRP A 92 1.80 -20.90 18.46
N SER A 93 2.32 -20.44 19.60
CA SER A 93 3.46 -21.02 20.32
C SER A 93 2.93 -21.69 21.59
N ILE A 94 3.20 -22.98 21.74
CA ILE A 94 2.57 -23.81 22.76
C ILE A 94 3.62 -24.56 23.56
N ILE A 95 3.49 -24.54 24.88
CA ILE A 95 4.41 -25.19 25.83
C ILE A 95 3.60 -26.09 26.77
N LEU A 96 3.99 -27.35 26.89
CA LEU A 96 3.51 -28.25 27.92
C LEU A 96 4.45 -28.18 29.12
N ASN A 97 3.98 -27.59 30.22
CA ASN A 97 4.71 -27.61 31.47
C ASN A 97 4.45 -28.95 32.21
N LYS A 98 5.51 -29.70 32.47
CA LYS A 98 5.43 -31.04 33.10
C LYS A 98 5.22 -30.95 34.62
N GLU A 99 5.50 -29.82 35.27
CA GLU A 99 5.36 -29.65 36.71
C GLU A 99 3.89 -29.48 37.14
N ASP A 100 3.15 -28.61 36.46
CA ASP A 100 1.73 -28.34 36.72
C ASP A 100 0.79 -29.09 35.77
N ASN A 101 1.34 -29.76 34.76
CA ASN A 101 0.65 -30.55 33.77
C ASN A 101 -0.35 -29.71 32.93
N LEU A 102 -0.03 -28.40 32.74
CA LEU A 102 -0.81 -27.46 31.95
C LEU A 102 -0.13 -27.15 30.62
N ILE A 103 -0.96 -26.79 29.66
CA ILE A 103 -0.54 -26.32 28.35
C ILE A 103 -0.72 -24.80 28.29
N TYR A 104 0.36 -24.10 28.03
CA TYR A 104 0.38 -22.64 27.84
C TYR A 104 0.47 -22.32 26.36
N ALA A 105 -0.53 -21.65 25.82
CA ALA A 105 -0.60 -21.28 24.42
C ALA A 105 -0.57 -19.75 24.27
N ILE A 106 0.34 -19.26 23.44
CA ILE A 106 0.48 -17.85 23.07
C ILE A 106 0.17 -17.73 21.60
N GLY A 107 -0.80 -16.89 21.23
CA GLY A 107 -1.27 -16.71 19.88
C GLY A 107 -1.04 -15.29 19.35
N ILE A 108 -0.59 -15.20 18.10
CA ILE A 108 -0.46 -13.94 17.36
C ILE A 108 -1.48 -13.94 16.23
N ASN A 109 -2.29 -12.88 16.16
CA ASN A 109 -3.25 -12.71 15.07
C ASN A 109 -2.54 -12.36 13.77
N LEU A 110 -2.55 -13.27 12.81
CA LEU A 110 -2.00 -13.09 11.46
C LEU A 110 -3.01 -12.50 10.46
N THR A 111 -4.27 -12.34 10.86
CA THR A 111 -5.32 -11.80 9.99
C THR A 111 -5.05 -10.31 9.75
N GLY A 112 -4.11 -10.00 8.85
CA GLY A 112 -3.70 -8.64 8.51
C GLY A 112 -2.19 -8.42 8.37
N ASN A 113 -1.32 -9.39 8.72
CA ASN A 113 0.13 -9.23 8.51
C ASN A 113 0.85 -10.58 8.41
N PHE A 114 1.61 -10.74 7.33
CA PHE A 114 2.65 -11.77 7.21
C PHE A 114 3.97 -11.20 7.69
N ASN A 115 4.67 -11.87 8.61
CA ASN A 115 6.06 -12.30 8.47
C ASN A 115 6.58 -12.97 9.74
N ASN A 116 7.18 -14.15 9.50
CA ASN A 116 7.81 -15.03 10.46
C ASN A 116 9.27 -14.67 10.72
N SER A 117 9.74 -14.96 11.94
CA SER A 117 11.03 -15.64 12.11
C SER A 117 11.09 -16.24 13.52
N GLY A 118 11.42 -17.53 13.57
CA GLY A 118 11.47 -18.31 14.80
C GLY A 118 12.76 -18.13 15.59
N HIS A 119 12.73 -18.54 16.86
CA HIS A 119 13.88 -19.07 17.57
C HIS A 119 13.46 -20.01 18.70
N GLU A 120 14.30 -21.02 18.92
CA GLU A 120 14.16 -22.16 19.81
C GLU A 120 14.61 -21.88 21.25
N ASP A 121 14.09 -22.73 22.15
CA ASP A 121 14.57 -23.27 23.42
C ASP A 121 14.47 -22.49 24.73
N ASN A 122 13.76 -23.03 25.62
CA ASN A 122 13.99 -23.76 26.84
C ASN A 122 13.00 -23.51 28.00
N THR A 123 12.80 -24.55 28.75
CA THR A 123 11.82 -24.91 29.76
C THR A 123 11.88 -24.10 31.07
N GLY A 124 10.72 -23.95 31.71
CA GLY A 124 10.53 -23.77 33.15
C GLY A 124 10.16 -22.35 33.62
N ASN A 125 8.92 -22.20 34.11
CA ASN A 125 8.39 -21.00 34.77
C ASN A 125 7.86 -19.88 33.87
N ILE A 126 6.91 -19.12 34.40
CA ILE A 126 6.25 -17.96 33.77
C ILE A 126 7.25 -16.91 33.26
N GLN A 127 8.47 -16.84 33.79
CA GLN A 127 9.59 -16.10 33.21
C GLN A 127 9.86 -16.49 31.76
N HIS A 128 9.71 -17.77 31.41
CA HIS A 128 9.86 -18.25 30.02
C HIS A 128 8.70 -17.84 29.11
N ILE A 129 7.50 -17.66 29.66
CA ILE A 129 6.35 -17.13 28.90
C ILE A 129 6.64 -15.69 28.46
N ILE A 130 7.12 -14.87 29.40
CA ILE A 130 7.52 -13.47 29.13
C ILE A 130 8.67 -13.40 28.12
N GLN A 131 9.62 -14.34 28.21
CA GLN A 131 10.73 -14.44 27.26
C GLN A 131 10.32 -14.91 25.86
N SER A 132 9.16 -15.55 25.70
CA SER A 132 8.63 -15.99 24.41
C SER A 132 7.70 -14.97 23.74
N PHE A 133 7.46 -13.81 24.36
CA PHE A 133 6.68 -12.73 23.73
C PHE A 133 7.40 -12.17 22.52
N ASN A 134 6.67 -11.97 21.44
CA ASN A 134 7.17 -11.19 20.29
C ASN A 134 7.06 -9.68 20.51
N GLU A 135 6.33 -9.25 21.56
CA GLU A 135 6.37 -7.87 22.03
C GLU A 135 7.55 -7.69 22.98
N GLY A 136 8.28 -6.61 22.81
CA GLY A 136 9.29 -6.20 23.79
C GLY A 136 8.60 -5.93 25.14
N PHE A 137 9.09 -6.56 26.18
CA PHE A 137 8.59 -6.39 27.52
C PHE A 137 9.71 -5.98 28.45
N PHE A 138 9.46 -5.01 29.33
CA PHE A 138 10.37 -4.66 30.42
C PHE A 138 9.61 -4.06 31.60
N ILE A 139 10.25 -4.06 32.76
CA ILE A 139 9.74 -3.47 33.98
C ILE A 139 10.74 -2.44 34.49
N ILE A 140 10.24 -1.28 34.92
CA ILE A 140 11.02 -0.25 35.57
C ILE A 140 10.51 -0.04 37.01
N ASN A 141 11.42 0.25 37.96
CA ASN A 141 11.10 0.60 39.34
C ASN A 141 10.95 2.13 39.46
N ASN A 142 10.60 2.61 40.68
CA ASN A 142 10.47 4.02 41.04
C ASN A 142 11.75 4.85 40.81
N ASN A 143 12.92 4.21 40.76
CA ASN A 143 14.20 4.84 40.47
C ASN A 143 14.51 4.88 38.97
N TRP A 144 13.54 4.53 38.12
CA TRP A 144 13.69 4.45 36.69
C TRP A 144 14.70 3.37 36.19
N GLN A 145 14.99 2.37 37.02
CA GLN A 145 15.90 1.29 36.67
C GLN A 145 15.11 0.16 36.02
N ILE A 146 15.65 -0.38 34.92
CA ILE A 146 15.11 -1.58 34.26
C ILE A 146 15.50 -2.78 35.15
N ILE A 147 14.49 -3.45 35.70
CA ILE A 147 14.65 -4.57 36.62
C ILE A 147 14.30 -5.92 36.02
N SER A 148 13.64 -5.93 34.87
CA SER A 148 13.32 -7.14 34.11
C SER A 148 13.04 -6.79 32.66
N PHE A 149 13.40 -7.64 31.74
CA PHE A 149 13.13 -7.49 30.31
C PHE A 149 13.13 -8.86 29.59
N ASN A 150 12.63 -8.88 28.35
CA ASN A 150 12.62 -10.09 27.51
C ASN A 150 13.51 -9.94 26.26
N PRO A 151 13.81 -11.05 25.52
CA PRO A 151 14.61 -11.02 24.30
C PRO A 151 14.05 -10.11 23.19
N ALA A 152 12.73 -10.00 23.09
CA ALA A 152 12.10 -9.13 22.10
C ALA A 152 12.42 -7.64 22.35
N PHE A 153 12.48 -7.21 23.62
CA PHE A 153 12.92 -5.85 23.98
C PHE A 153 14.39 -5.61 23.57
N GLN A 154 15.26 -6.60 23.75
CA GLN A 154 16.64 -6.52 23.30
C GLN A 154 16.75 -6.39 21.77
N ALA A 155 15.94 -7.17 21.04
CA ALA A 155 15.91 -7.10 19.57
C ALA A 155 15.38 -5.74 19.06
N ILE A 156 14.48 -5.11 19.79
CA ILE A 156 13.95 -3.78 19.46
C ILE A 156 14.99 -2.69 19.75
N THR A 157 15.67 -2.77 20.89
CA THR A 157 16.66 -1.76 21.32
C THR A 157 18.03 -1.97 20.70
N GLY A 158 18.37 -3.20 20.32
CA GLY A 158 19.72 -3.59 19.87
C GLY A 158 20.75 -3.66 21.00
N LEU A 159 20.33 -3.57 22.27
CA LEU A 159 21.21 -3.58 23.43
C LEU A 159 21.42 -5.01 23.94
N LYS A 160 22.62 -5.29 24.48
CA LYS A 160 22.95 -6.56 25.13
C LYS A 160 22.46 -6.59 26.57
N ASN A 161 22.34 -7.80 27.17
CA ASN A 161 21.93 -8.00 28.56
C ASN A 161 22.70 -7.13 29.54
N GLU A 162 24.03 -7.14 29.42
CA GLU A 162 24.94 -6.38 30.30
C GLU A 162 24.69 -4.87 30.28
N GLN A 163 24.15 -4.34 29.17
CA GLN A 163 23.85 -2.93 29.00
C GLN A 163 22.45 -2.57 29.53
N LEU A 164 21.54 -3.53 29.58
CA LEU A 164 20.14 -3.34 30.02
C LEU A 164 19.96 -3.58 31.50
N GLU A 165 20.76 -4.47 32.11
CA GLU A 165 20.68 -4.76 33.56
C GLU A 165 21.01 -3.51 34.38
N ASN A 166 20.06 -3.07 35.19
CA ASN A 166 20.13 -1.86 36.03
C ASN A 166 20.28 -0.53 35.26
N LEU A 167 20.07 -0.53 33.94
CA LEU A 167 20.07 0.69 33.16
C LEU A 167 18.97 1.64 33.64
N ASN A 168 19.32 2.91 33.82
CA ASN A 168 18.29 3.92 34.05
C ASN A 168 17.56 4.22 32.75
N PHE A 169 16.24 3.99 32.71
CA PHE A 169 15.41 4.17 31.53
C PHE A 169 15.52 5.58 30.92
N LYS A 170 15.73 6.61 31.72
CA LYS A 170 15.96 7.98 31.25
C LYS A 170 17.21 8.12 30.37
N GLN A 171 18.20 7.23 30.50
CA GLN A 171 19.38 7.21 29.63
C GLN A 171 19.10 6.72 28.22
N LEU A 172 17.96 6.03 28.01
CA LEU A 172 17.53 5.61 26.70
C LEU A 172 17.07 6.76 25.78
N VAL A 173 16.97 7.99 26.27
CA VAL A 173 16.76 9.20 25.45
C VAL A 173 17.77 9.28 24.32
N ASN A 174 19.02 8.91 24.59
CA ASN A 174 20.09 8.84 23.56
C ASN A 174 19.83 7.76 22.49
N LEU A 175 18.87 6.86 22.72
CA LEU A 175 18.45 5.81 21.78
C LEU A 175 17.07 6.12 21.15
N GLY A 176 16.71 7.42 21.08
CA GLY A 176 15.52 7.88 20.37
C GLY A 176 14.22 7.86 21.17
N ILE A 177 14.27 7.74 22.50
CA ILE A 177 13.12 8.03 23.37
C ILE A 177 12.97 9.55 23.46
N THR A 178 11.80 10.06 23.10
CA THR A 178 11.52 11.50 23.13
C THR A 178 11.05 11.95 24.52
N ASP A 179 11.19 13.24 24.84
CA ASP A 179 10.68 13.83 26.07
C ASP A 179 9.19 13.54 26.28
N LYS A 180 8.40 13.57 25.20
CA LYS A 180 6.99 13.21 25.24
C LYS A 180 6.75 11.79 25.74
N VAL A 181 7.60 10.83 25.39
CA VAL A 181 7.50 9.45 25.89
C VAL A 181 7.82 9.42 27.38
N LEU A 182 8.83 10.16 27.84
CA LEU A 182 9.16 10.26 29.27
C LEU A 182 8.03 10.90 30.09
N ASP A 183 7.42 11.97 29.59
CA ASP A 183 6.29 12.66 30.25
C ASP A 183 5.09 11.70 30.43
N GLU A 184 4.79 10.89 29.43
CA GLU A 184 3.73 9.86 29.52
C GLU A 184 4.05 8.80 30.59
N PHE A 185 5.31 8.37 30.69
CA PHE A 185 5.73 7.45 31.74
C PHE A 185 5.65 8.11 33.15
N GLU A 186 6.06 9.37 33.26
CA GLU A 186 5.92 10.10 34.51
C GLU A 186 4.45 10.28 34.94
N THR A 187 3.59 10.55 33.96
CA THR A 187 2.15 10.65 34.18
C THR A 187 1.56 9.32 34.66
N ALA A 188 1.98 8.21 34.01
CA ALA A 188 1.57 6.88 34.45
C ALA A 188 2.02 6.54 35.86
N PHE A 189 3.27 6.89 36.25
CA PHE A 189 3.75 6.70 37.61
C PHE A 189 2.96 7.51 38.66
N LYS A 190 2.76 8.81 38.39
CA LYS A 190 2.09 9.72 39.34
C LYS A 190 0.59 9.45 39.44
N GLY A 191 -0.05 9.14 38.31
CA GLY A 191 -1.50 8.96 38.22
C GLY A 191 -1.99 7.53 38.44
N ASN A 192 -1.09 6.55 38.49
CA ASN A 192 -1.42 5.12 38.51
C ASN A 192 -2.42 4.74 37.37
N LEU A 193 -2.27 5.37 36.20
CA LEU A 193 -3.13 5.20 35.06
C LEU A 193 -2.36 4.54 33.92
N SER A 194 -2.98 3.55 33.28
CA SER A 194 -2.43 2.95 32.06
C SER A 194 -2.49 3.95 30.91
N THR A 195 -1.42 4.02 30.12
CA THR A 195 -1.36 4.85 28.91
C THR A 195 -0.86 4.08 27.72
N GLN A 196 -1.27 4.51 26.53
CA GLN A 196 -0.80 3.97 25.25
C GLN A 196 -0.34 5.11 24.37
N LEU A 197 0.84 4.95 23.77
CA LEU A 197 1.38 5.91 22.83
C LEU A 197 1.99 5.22 21.59
N GLN A 198 2.11 5.99 20.52
CA GLN A 198 2.81 5.57 19.30
C GLN A 198 3.76 6.69 18.91
N TYR A 199 5.02 6.33 18.62
CA TYR A 199 6.02 7.30 18.19
C TYR A 199 7.00 6.67 17.19
N PHE A 200 7.65 7.53 16.41
CA PHE A 200 8.74 7.13 15.53
C PHE A 200 10.05 7.22 16.29
N ASN A 201 10.75 6.13 16.43
CA ASN A 201 12.08 6.06 17.02
C ASN A 201 13.12 6.27 15.93
N ALA A 202 13.73 7.46 15.88
CA ALA A 202 14.70 7.83 14.86
C ALA A 202 16.01 7.01 14.92
N TYR A 203 16.40 6.53 16.11
CA TYR A 203 17.60 5.73 16.29
C TYR A 203 17.47 4.34 15.63
N SER A 204 16.36 3.66 15.88
CA SER A 204 16.09 2.34 15.30
C SER A 204 15.39 2.40 13.94
N ASN A 205 14.98 3.60 13.49
CA ASN A 205 14.17 3.83 12.29
C ASN A 205 12.86 3.00 12.28
N ARG A 206 12.17 2.97 13.44
CA ARG A 206 10.95 2.17 13.64
C ARG A 206 9.82 2.96 14.24
N TRP A 207 8.60 2.64 13.83
CA TRP A 207 7.40 3.04 14.54
C TRP A 207 7.13 2.07 15.69
N LEU A 208 7.06 2.59 16.90
CA LEU A 208 6.84 1.80 18.09
C LEU A 208 5.49 2.17 18.73
N ARG A 209 4.73 1.14 19.13
CA ARG A 209 3.59 1.27 20.04
C ARG A 209 4.05 0.85 21.42
N VAL A 210 3.80 1.69 22.40
CA VAL A 210 4.18 1.47 23.79
C VAL A 210 2.94 1.50 24.64
N ASN A 211 2.71 0.43 25.40
CA ASN A 211 1.66 0.31 26.38
C ASN A 211 2.31 0.32 27.78
N VAL A 212 1.88 1.21 28.63
CA VAL A 212 2.44 1.46 29.95
C VAL A 212 1.40 1.12 31.00
N TYR A 213 1.75 0.21 31.93
CA TYR A 213 0.86 -0.29 32.95
C TYR A 213 1.50 -0.15 34.34
N PRO A 214 1.06 0.83 35.15
CA PRO A 214 1.50 0.95 36.54
C PRO A 214 1.05 -0.25 37.37
N TYR A 215 1.92 -0.74 38.22
CA TYR A 215 1.63 -1.80 39.16
C TYR A 215 2.40 -1.58 40.48
N LYS A 216 1.74 -1.11 41.55
CA LYS A 216 2.37 -0.69 42.79
C LYS A 216 3.47 0.35 42.53
N ASP A 217 4.69 0.05 42.97
CA ASP A 217 5.86 0.91 42.83
C ASP A 217 6.67 0.64 41.55
N GLU A 218 6.07 0.01 40.55
CA GLU A 218 6.69 -0.39 39.31
C GLU A 218 5.80 -0.06 38.11
N ILE A 219 6.41 -0.01 36.92
CA ILE A 219 5.69 0.05 35.65
C ILE A 219 6.08 -1.15 34.79
N ALA A 220 5.09 -1.87 34.29
CA ALA A 220 5.23 -2.86 33.23
C ALA A 220 5.00 -2.19 31.88
N VAL A 221 5.89 -2.43 30.94
CA VAL A 221 5.86 -1.81 29.61
C VAL A 221 5.90 -2.88 28.52
N PHE A 222 5.00 -2.74 27.56
CA PHE A 222 5.01 -3.55 26.36
C PHE A 222 5.33 -2.64 25.16
N ILE A 223 6.27 -3.07 24.32
CA ILE A 223 6.67 -2.35 23.10
C ILE A 223 6.46 -3.26 21.91
N ARG A 224 5.73 -2.77 20.92
CA ARG A 224 5.53 -3.46 19.64
C ARG A 224 6.06 -2.62 18.50
N ASP A 225 6.84 -3.24 17.62
CA ASP A 225 7.19 -2.66 16.32
C ASP A 225 5.94 -2.68 15.42
N ILE A 226 5.45 -1.50 15.07
CA ILE A 226 4.29 -1.29 14.21
C ILE A 226 4.69 -0.65 12.88
N THR A 227 5.97 -0.70 12.51
CA THR A 227 6.51 -0.03 11.31
C THR A 227 5.76 -0.47 10.05
N ASN A 228 5.61 -1.77 9.84
CA ASN A 228 4.89 -2.30 8.68
C ASN A 228 3.42 -1.86 8.64
N ILE A 229 2.75 -1.85 9.80
CA ILE A 229 1.36 -1.39 9.91
C ILE A 229 1.26 0.09 9.53
N LYS A 230 2.18 0.91 10.04
CA LYS A 230 2.22 2.36 9.74
C LYS A 230 2.53 2.64 8.28
N ILE A 231 3.50 1.94 7.70
CA ILE A 231 3.82 2.05 6.28
C ILE A 231 2.59 1.71 5.43
N GLN A 232 1.89 0.61 5.70
CA GLN A 232 0.68 0.24 4.98
C GLN A 232 -0.43 1.29 5.10
N GLN A 233 -0.63 1.87 6.29
CA GLN A 233 -1.59 2.96 6.50
C GLN A 233 -1.23 4.22 5.71
N LEU A 234 0.05 4.60 5.68
CA LEU A 234 0.54 5.75 4.94
C LEU A 234 0.39 5.57 3.43
N ILE A 235 0.73 4.37 2.92
CA ILE A 235 0.54 4.03 1.50
C ILE A 235 -0.94 4.12 1.13
N LEU A 236 -1.84 3.53 1.92
CA LEU A 236 -3.28 3.57 1.65
C LEU A 236 -3.83 5.01 1.66
N ALA A 237 -3.38 5.84 2.60
CA ALA A 237 -3.77 7.25 2.66
C ALA A 237 -3.27 8.04 1.44
N LEU A 238 -2.03 7.76 0.99
CA LEU A 238 -1.46 8.36 -0.20
C LEU A 238 -2.22 7.96 -1.47
N GLU A 239 -2.53 6.68 -1.64
CA GLU A 239 -3.33 6.16 -2.76
C GLU A 239 -4.69 6.85 -2.83
N LYS A 240 -5.40 6.92 -1.69
CA LYS A 240 -6.68 7.62 -1.62
C LYS A 240 -6.55 9.07 -2.05
N LYS A 241 -5.59 9.82 -1.49
CA LYS A 241 -5.32 11.23 -1.84
C LYS A 241 -5.09 11.39 -3.34
N VAL A 242 -4.24 10.57 -3.92
CA VAL A 242 -3.86 10.67 -5.35
C VAL A 242 -5.03 10.33 -6.27
N LEU A 243 -5.85 9.32 -5.93
CA LEU A 243 -7.05 8.99 -6.70
C LEU A 243 -8.10 10.09 -6.62
N GLU A 244 -8.28 10.74 -5.47
CA GLU A 244 -9.15 11.91 -5.31
C GLU A 244 -8.67 13.11 -6.15
N LEU A 245 -7.36 13.39 -6.17
CA LEU A 245 -6.77 14.42 -7.04
C LEU A 245 -7.01 14.12 -8.53
N ASN A 246 -6.83 12.87 -8.95
CA ASN A 246 -7.07 12.44 -10.33
C ASN A 246 -8.55 12.59 -10.74
N ALA A 247 -9.47 12.25 -9.83
CA ALA A 247 -10.91 12.35 -10.06
C ALA A 247 -11.39 13.81 -10.14
N SER A 248 -10.75 14.74 -9.45
CA SER A 248 -11.16 16.16 -9.40
C SER A 248 -10.97 16.91 -10.72
N SER A 249 -10.20 16.35 -11.66
CA SER A 249 -9.83 16.97 -12.96
C SER A 249 -9.20 18.37 -12.86
N LEU A 250 -8.85 18.83 -11.67
CA LEU A 250 -8.21 20.13 -11.42
C LEU A 250 -6.69 20.08 -11.63
N TYR A 251 -6.11 18.88 -11.54
CA TYR A 251 -4.68 18.65 -11.63
C TYR A 251 -4.32 17.95 -12.94
N ALA A 252 -3.24 18.42 -13.57
CA ALA A 252 -2.68 17.71 -14.71
C ALA A 252 -2.00 16.39 -14.25
N LEU A 253 -1.96 15.39 -15.15
CA LEU A 253 -1.34 14.09 -14.85
C LEU A 253 0.08 14.21 -14.23
N PRO A 254 1.01 15.04 -14.78
CA PRO A 254 2.34 15.18 -14.19
C PRO A 254 2.30 15.66 -12.72
N GLN A 255 1.37 16.55 -12.38
CA GLN A 255 1.22 17.03 -11.00
C GLN A 255 0.73 15.93 -10.05
N THR A 256 -0.28 15.15 -10.49
CA THR A 256 -0.82 14.04 -9.70
C THR A 256 0.22 12.93 -9.51
N VAL A 257 0.97 12.58 -10.55
CA VAL A 257 2.07 11.61 -10.48
C VAL A 257 3.18 12.13 -9.56
N ASN A 258 3.53 13.41 -9.64
CA ASN A 258 4.55 14.00 -8.80
C ASN A 258 4.15 13.97 -7.30
N GLU A 259 2.88 14.20 -6.96
CA GLU A 259 2.38 14.03 -5.59
C GLU A 259 2.46 12.58 -5.09
N LEU A 260 2.16 11.60 -5.97
CA LEU A 260 2.35 10.19 -5.63
C LEU A 260 3.82 9.89 -5.32
N LEU A 261 4.74 10.30 -6.21
CA LEU A 261 6.17 10.03 -6.04
C LEU A 261 6.73 10.71 -4.79
N LYS A 262 6.38 11.97 -4.51
CA LYS A 262 6.75 12.67 -3.28
C LYS A 262 6.31 11.91 -2.03
N GLY A 263 5.04 11.46 -2.01
CA GLY A 263 4.54 10.70 -0.87
C GLY A 263 5.27 9.37 -0.68
N ILE A 264 5.68 8.68 -1.76
CA ILE A 264 6.50 7.47 -1.68
C ILE A 264 7.90 7.79 -1.13
N GLU A 265 8.54 8.84 -1.60
CA GLU A 265 9.85 9.28 -1.14
C GLU A 265 9.83 9.77 0.33
N GLU A 266 8.71 10.29 0.82
CA GLU A 266 8.50 10.61 2.25
C GLU A 266 8.37 9.35 3.10
N ILE A 267 7.65 8.31 2.60
CA ILE A 267 7.49 7.04 3.30
C ILE A 267 8.79 6.23 3.27
N PHE A 268 9.54 6.29 2.17
CA PHE A 268 10.80 5.59 1.93
C PHE A 268 11.91 6.59 1.54
N PRO A 269 12.54 7.28 2.51
CA PRO A 269 13.50 8.37 2.24
C PRO A 269 14.72 7.99 1.40
N ASP A 270 15.10 6.70 1.42
CA ASP A 270 16.22 6.18 0.62
C ASP A 270 15.87 6.00 -0.87
N MET A 271 14.57 6.01 -1.21
CA MET A 271 14.10 5.87 -2.59
C MET A 271 14.06 7.24 -3.27
N ILE A 272 14.54 7.30 -4.50
CA ILE A 272 14.40 8.44 -5.40
C ILE A 272 13.63 7.94 -6.61
N CYS A 273 12.48 8.54 -6.92
CA CYS A 273 11.52 7.99 -7.84
C CYS A 273 11.44 8.79 -9.15
N SER A 274 11.19 8.11 -10.28
CA SER A 274 10.81 8.77 -11.53
C SER A 274 9.79 7.96 -12.31
N VAL A 275 9.02 8.67 -13.13
CA VAL A 275 8.14 8.08 -14.14
C VAL A 275 8.47 8.70 -15.49
N LEU A 276 8.72 7.83 -16.48
CA LEU A 276 8.90 8.21 -17.86
C LEU A 276 7.74 7.61 -18.67
N GLU A 277 7.03 8.45 -19.42
CA GLU A 277 5.96 8.02 -20.34
C GLU A 277 6.56 7.48 -21.63
N VAL A 278 5.92 6.49 -22.23
CA VAL A 278 6.32 5.91 -23.52
C VAL A 278 5.62 6.65 -24.65
N ASP A 279 6.41 7.25 -25.55
CA ASP A 279 5.98 7.75 -26.84
C ASP A 279 6.14 6.64 -27.88
N ASP A 280 5.06 5.88 -28.10
CA ASP A 280 5.08 4.73 -29.01
C ASP A 280 5.38 5.12 -30.46
N ALA A 281 4.96 6.33 -30.91
CA ALA A 281 5.17 6.79 -32.27
C ALA A 281 6.65 7.02 -32.60
N GLN A 282 7.44 7.37 -31.56
CA GLN A 282 8.86 7.64 -31.70
C GLN A 282 9.75 6.60 -31.02
N GLU A 283 9.16 5.57 -30.36
CA GLU A 283 9.89 4.59 -29.54
C GLU A 283 10.83 5.25 -28.53
N LYS A 284 10.33 6.30 -27.86
CA LYS A 284 11.09 7.12 -26.93
C LYS A 284 10.44 7.22 -25.56
N LEU A 285 11.27 7.47 -24.56
CA LEU A 285 10.84 7.80 -23.21
C LEU A 285 10.74 9.31 -23.03
N ARG A 286 9.63 9.79 -22.44
CA ARG A 286 9.39 11.20 -22.12
C ARG A 286 9.26 11.37 -20.62
N HIS A 287 9.91 12.42 -20.11
CA HIS A 287 9.85 12.73 -18.69
C HIS A 287 8.42 13.12 -18.27
N LEU A 288 7.86 12.42 -17.27
CA LEU A 288 6.54 12.73 -16.70
C LEU A 288 6.66 13.36 -15.32
N ALA A 289 7.38 12.72 -14.38
CA ALA A 289 7.61 13.24 -13.03
C ALA A 289 8.85 12.60 -12.39
N ALA A 290 9.60 13.40 -11.60
CA ALA A 290 10.73 12.94 -10.79
C ALA A 290 11.07 14.00 -9.70
N PRO A 291 10.42 13.94 -8.53
CA PRO A 291 10.47 15.01 -7.53
C PRO A 291 11.88 15.34 -7.01
N ARG A 292 12.73 14.30 -6.84
CA ARG A 292 14.05 14.44 -6.23
C ARG A 292 15.23 14.18 -7.17
N LEU A 293 14.98 13.77 -8.43
CA LEU A 293 16.06 13.66 -9.39
C LEU A 293 16.54 15.04 -9.85
N PRO A 294 17.84 15.20 -10.09
CA PRO A 294 18.38 16.47 -10.60
C PRO A 294 17.80 16.82 -11.97
N ASP A 295 17.37 18.08 -12.16
CA ASP A 295 16.81 18.57 -13.42
C ASP A 295 17.72 18.34 -14.63
N VAL A 296 19.05 18.46 -14.43
CA VAL A 296 20.05 18.22 -15.47
C VAL A 296 19.96 16.78 -15.98
N TYR A 297 19.82 15.80 -15.07
CA TYR A 297 19.67 14.41 -15.42
C TYR A 297 18.30 14.15 -16.07
N CYS A 298 17.22 14.70 -15.54
CA CYS A 298 15.88 14.57 -16.13
C CYS A 298 15.84 15.06 -17.60
N LYS A 299 16.48 16.19 -17.87
CA LYS A 299 16.59 16.73 -19.25
C LYS A 299 17.45 15.86 -20.15
N ALA A 300 18.53 15.27 -19.62
CA ALA A 300 19.44 14.43 -20.39
C ALA A 300 18.81 13.10 -20.84
N ILE A 301 17.88 12.55 -20.04
CA ILE A 301 17.19 11.29 -20.37
C ILE A 301 15.87 11.49 -21.10
N ASP A 302 15.36 12.73 -21.18
CA ASP A 302 14.12 13.01 -21.94
C ASP A 302 14.36 12.82 -23.44
N GLY A 303 13.51 12.00 -24.07
CA GLY A 303 13.63 11.63 -25.47
C GLY A 303 14.64 10.52 -25.76
N THR A 304 15.14 9.80 -24.75
CA THR A 304 15.98 8.60 -24.97
C THR A 304 15.18 7.48 -25.61
N SER A 305 15.85 6.70 -26.47
CA SER A 305 15.23 5.59 -27.20
C SER A 305 14.99 4.39 -26.29
N ILE A 306 13.93 3.64 -26.58
CA ILE A 306 13.66 2.33 -26.02
C ILE A 306 14.54 1.29 -26.71
N GLY A 307 15.14 0.38 -25.97
CA GLY A 307 16.05 -0.61 -26.56
C GLY A 307 16.54 -1.65 -25.58
N PRO A 308 17.20 -2.71 -26.07
CA PRO A 308 17.66 -3.83 -25.24
C PRO A 308 18.79 -3.47 -24.29
N LYS A 309 19.47 -2.32 -24.50
CA LYS A 309 20.55 -1.78 -23.66
C LYS A 309 20.40 -0.27 -23.48
N ALA A 310 19.25 0.17 -23.01
CA ALA A 310 18.91 1.58 -22.88
C ALA A 310 18.67 1.99 -21.42
N GLY A 311 19.65 1.75 -20.54
CA GLY A 311 19.52 1.90 -19.10
C GLY A 311 18.43 1.00 -18.55
N SER A 312 18.03 1.19 -17.27
CA SER A 312 16.97 0.35 -16.69
C SER A 312 15.60 0.63 -17.32
N CYS A 313 15.25 1.90 -17.58
CA CYS A 313 13.91 2.29 -18.05
C CYS A 313 13.67 1.87 -19.51
N GLY A 314 14.59 2.20 -20.43
CA GLY A 314 14.45 1.84 -21.83
C GLY A 314 14.49 0.33 -22.07
N THR A 315 15.32 -0.37 -21.30
CA THR A 315 15.40 -1.85 -21.33
C THR A 315 14.12 -2.48 -20.75
N SER A 316 13.58 -1.92 -19.68
CA SER A 316 12.31 -2.39 -19.08
C SER A 316 11.12 -2.20 -20.02
N ALA A 317 11.04 -1.06 -20.70
CA ALA A 317 10.01 -0.81 -21.71
C ALA A 317 10.13 -1.77 -22.91
N TYR A 318 11.35 -2.01 -23.39
CA TYR A 318 11.61 -2.91 -24.51
C TYR A 318 11.22 -4.37 -24.22
N HIS A 319 11.68 -4.92 -23.08
CA HIS A 319 11.40 -6.30 -22.70
C HIS A 319 10.03 -6.49 -22.03
N ARG A 320 9.31 -5.41 -21.70
CA ARG A 320 8.02 -5.44 -20.98
C ARG A 320 8.10 -6.18 -19.65
N SER A 321 9.25 -6.11 -19.01
CA SER A 321 9.54 -6.79 -17.75
C SER A 321 10.36 -5.89 -16.82
N GLN A 322 10.29 -6.17 -15.53
CA GLN A 322 11.07 -5.45 -14.53
C GLN A 322 12.57 -5.66 -14.76
N VAL A 323 13.34 -4.59 -14.69
CA VAL A 323 14.80 -4.57 -14.78
C VAL A 323 15.37 -4.08 -13.47
N ILE A 324 16.24 -4.90 -12.85
CA ILE A 324 16.88 -4.60 -11.58
C ILE A 324 18.37 -4.49 -11.81
N VAL A 325 18.91 -3.27 -11.73
CA VAL A 325 20.34 -2.98 -11.78
C VAL A 325 20.80 -2.60 -10.36
N SER A 326 21.53 -3.51 -9.72
CA SER A 326 22.03 -3.33 -8.35
C SER A 326 23.35 -2.56 -8.28
N ASP A 327 24.07 -2.44 -9.40
CA ASP A 327 25.33 -1.70 -9.54
C ASP A 327 25.42 -1.06 -10.93
N ILE A 328 25.11 0.22 -11.01
CA ILE A 328 25.14 1.01 -12.26
C ILE A 328 26.59 1.14 -12.80
N GLU A 329 27.61 1.14 -11.94
CA GLU A 329 29.00 1.32 -12.37
C GLU A 329 29.50 0.19 -13.27
N THR A 330 28.99 -1.01 -13.05
CA THR A 330 29.48 -2.23 -13.73
C THR A 330 28.47 -2.87 -14.67
N ASP A 331 27.17 -2.52 -14.57
CA ASP A 331 26.12 -3.14 -15.36
C ASP A 331 26.17 -2.68 -16.83
N PRO A 332 26.21 -3.62 -17.80
CA PRO A 332 26.30 -3.28 -19.23
C PRO A 332 25.07 -2.60 -19.80
N LEU A 333 23.93 -2.60 -19.13
CA LEU A 333 22.73 -1.86 -19.55
C LEU A 333 22.93 -0.34 -19.43
N TRP A 334 23.92 0.09 -18.65
CA TRP A 334 24.22 1.49 -18.38
C TRP A 334 25.46 2.03 -19.09
N ASP A 335 26.09 1.27 -19.99
CA ASP A 335 27.34 1.67 -20.66
C ASP A 335 27.25 3.07 -21.30
N ASP A 336 26.15 3.35 -22.01
CA ASP A 336 25.94 4.63 -22.70
C ASP A 336 25.34 5.72 -21.78
N TYR A 337 24.84 5.39 -20.58
CA TYR A 337 24.13 6.32 -19.68
C TYR A 337 24.82 6.56 -18.36
N ARG A 338 25.84 5.79 -18.06
CA ARG A 338 26.60 5.80 -16.82
C ARG A 338 27.18 7.18 -16.49
N HIS A 339 27.71 7.87 -17.49
CA HIS A 339 28.28 9.20 -17.37
C HIS A 339 27.26 10.28 -17.01
N LEU A 340 25.96 10.05 -17.25
CA LEU A 340 24.89 10.99 -16.94
C LEU A 340 24.45 10.89 -15.45
N ILE A 341 24.49 9.69 -14.87
CA ILE A 341 23.87 9.44 -13.56
C ILE A 341 24.88 9.38 -12.40
N LEU A 342 26.06 8.82 -12.62
CA LEU A 342 27.09 8.67 -11.56
C LEU A 342 27.54 9.99 -10.93
N PRO A 343 27.62 11.13 -11.64
CA PRO A 343 27.94 12.41 -11.02
C PRO A 343 26.94 12.85 -9.94
N HIS A 344 25.73 12.27 -9.95
CA HIS A 344 24.69 12.55 -8.97
C HIS A 344 24.67 11.56 -7.79
N GLY A 345 25.64 10.64 -7.72
CA GLY A 345 25.78 9.68 -6.62
C GLY A 345 24.73 8.56 -6.63
N LEU A 346 24.09 8.31 -7.76
CA LEU A 346 23.09 7.24 -7.90
C LEU A 346 23.76 5.96 -8.42
N LEU A 347 23.70 4.89 -7.63
CA LEU A 347 24.50 3.67 -7.82
C LEU A 347 23.67 2.43 -8.13
N ALA A 348 22.35 2.46 -7.91
CA ALA A 348 21.43 1.39 -8.29
C ALA A 348 20.14 1.97 -8.88
N CYS A 349 19.52 1.25 -9.83
CA CYS A 349 18.26 1.65 -10.45
C CYS A 349 17.42 0.43 -10.80
N TRP A 350 16.19 0.41 -10.32
CA TRP A 350 15.20 -0.62 -10.64
C TRP A 350 14.05 0.01 -11.40
N SER A 351 13.71 -0.55 -12.56
CA SER A 351 12.64 -0.02 -13.39
C SER A 351 11.57 -1.08 -13.65
N THR A 352 10.31 -0.70 -13.48
CA THR A 352 9.14 -1.54 -13.69
C THR A 352 8.28 -0.93 -14.79
N PRO A 353 7.91 -1.70 -15.85
CA PRO A 353 7.07 -1.21 -16.91
C PRO A 353 5.61 -1.13 -16.43
N ILE A 354 4.93 -0.06 -16.80
CA ILE A 354 3.51 0.13 -16.56
C ILE A 354 2.79 -0.29 -17.84
N ILE A 355 2.19 -1.48 -17.79
CA ILE A 355 1.54 -2.11 -18.96
C ILE A 355 0.04 -1.83 -18.89
N SER A 356 -0.56 -1.49 -20.04
CA SER A 356 -2.00 -1.25 -20.15
C SER A 356 -2.81 -2.48 -19.76
N SER A 357 -3.95 -2.24 -19.09
CA SER A 357 -4.90 -3.29 -18.72
C SER A 357 -5.61 -3.94 -19.91
N ASN A 358 -5.74 -3.22 -21.02
CA ASN A 358 -6.51 -3.63 -22.19
C ASN A 358 -5.64 -4.07 -23.38
N SER A 359 -4.34 -3.88 -23.30
CA SER A 359 -3.37 -4.21 -24.38
C SER A 359 -2.02 -4.58 -23.77
N SER A 360 -1.13 -5.14 -24.57
CA SER A 360 0.25 -5.41 -24.15
C SER A 360 1.16 -4.17 -24.29
N GLN A 361 0.60 -2.98 -24.47
CA GLN A 361 1.32 -1.73 -24.64
C GLN A 361 1.94 -1.27 -23.33
N VAL A 362 3.19 -0.82 -23.34
CA VAL A 362 3.83 -0.15 -22.22
C VAL A 362 3.45 1.33 -22.24
N LEU A 363 2.76 1.78 -21.21
CA LEU A 363 2.30 3.17 -21.09
C LEU A 363 3.40 4.10 -20.54
N ALA A 364 4.17 3.57 -19.60
CA ALA A 364 5.24 4.30 -18.93
C ALA A 364 6.19 3.31 -18.24
N THR A 365 7.28 3.83 -17.65
CA THR A 365 8.15 3.09 -16.73
C THR A 365 8.25 3.83 -15.41
N PHE A 366 8.14 3.08 -14.31
CA PHE A 366 8.38 3.57 -12.96
C PHE A 366 9.77 3.11 -12.51
N ALA A 367 10.65 4.05 -12.19
CA ALA A 367 11.99 3.75 -11.74
C ALA A 367 12.24 4.26 -10.31
N VAL A 368 13.01 3.46 -9.57
CA VAL A 368 13.50 3.78 -8.22
C VAL A 368 15.02 3.73 -8.23
N TYR A 369 15.65 4.80 -7.77
CA TYR A 369 17.10 4.96 -7.70
C TYR A 369 17.57 4.98 -6.24
N TYR A 370 18.80 4.54 -6.03
CA TYR A 370 19.46 4.52 -4.72
C TYR A 370 20.89 5.07 -4.80
N THR A 371 21.32 5.71 -3.72
CA THR A 371 22.69 6.20 -3.54
C THR A 371 23.68 5.11 -3.07
N LYS A 372 23.20 3.88 -2.94
CA LYS A 372 24.01 2.69 -2.55
C LYS A 372 23.79 1.57 -3.52
N LYS A 373 24.83 0.77 -3.78
CA LYS A 373 24.69 -0.49 -4.53
C LYS A 373 23.86 -1.46 -3.70
N ARG A 374 22.76 -1.94 -4.24
CA ARG A 374 21.85 -2.85 -3.52
C ARG A 374 20.84 -3.54 -4.43
N ALA A 375 20.42 -4.72 -4.00
CA ALA A 375 19.26 -5.43 -4.54
C ALA A 375 17.99 -5.10 -3.74
N PRO A 376 16.77 -5.24 -4.33
CA PRO A 376 15.52 -5.00 -3.65
C PRO A 376 15.23 -6.05 -2.59
N LYS A 377 14.54 -5.62 -1.52
CA LYS A 377 13.90 -6.51 -0.56
C LYS A 377 12.50 -6.91 -1.04
N PRO A 378 11.94 -8.06 -0.60
CA PRO A 378 10.60 -8.49 -0.99
C PRO A 378 9.51 -7.43 -0.74
N GLU A 379 9.59 -6.70 0.38
CA GLU A 379 8.62 -5.65 0.74
C GLU A 379 8.68 -4.46 -0.22
N GLU A 380 9.89 -4.12 -0.69
CA GLU A 380 10.09 -3.04 -1.66
C GLU A 380 9.54 -3.41 -3.03
N LEU A 381 9.69 -4.67 -3.45
CA LEU A 381 9.11 -5.16 -4.71
C LEU A 381 7.58 -5.10 -4.68
N GLN A 382 6.95 -5.48 -3.57
CA GLN A 382 5.49 -5.37 -3.40
C GLN A 382 5.02 -3.91 -3.48
N MET A 383 5.76 -2.98 -2.85
CA MET A 383 5.46 -1.55 -2.92
C MET A 383 5.60 -1.02 -4.35
N ILE A 384 6.67 -1.40 -5.07
CA ILE A 384 6.90 -1.01 -6.47
C ILE A 384 5.75 -1.49 -7.36
N GLU A 385 5.34 -2.76 -7.23
CA GLU A 385 4.22 -3.32 -7.98
C GLU A 385 2.91 -2.58 -7.69
N ARG A 386 2.64 -2.30 -6.42
CA ARG A 386 1.45 -1.54 -6.01
C ARG A 386 1.45 -0.13 -6.58
N THR A 387 2.60 0.56 -6.55
CA THR A 387 2.77 1.89 -7.15
C THR A 387 2.58 1.86 -8.66
N ALA A 388 3.14 0.87 -9.35
CA ALA A 388 2.96 0.70 -10.79
C ALA A 388 1.48 0.50 -11.16
N ASN A 389 0.71 -0.21 -10.34
CA ASN A 389 -0.73 -0.37 -10.55
C ASN A 389 -1.51 0.95 -10.38
N ILE A 390 -1.16 1.79 -9.39
CA ILE A 390 -1.77 3.12 -9.24
C ILE A 390 -1.42 4.02 -10.43
N LEU A 391 -0.14 4.05 -10.82
CA LEU A 391 0.32 4.82 -11.99
C LEU A 391 -0.42 4.40 -13.26
N ARG A 392 -0.64 3.10 -13.48
CA ARG A 392 -1.45 2.60 -14.59
C ARG A 392 -2.85 3.20 -14.59
N ILE A 393 -3.54 3.16 -13.44
CA ILE A 393 -4.89 3.72 -13.30
C ILE A 393 -4.89 5.22 -13.63
N LEU A 394 -3.91 5.98 -13.13
CA LEU A 394 -3.82 7.42 -13.39
C LEU A 394 -3.63 7.72 -14.88
N ILE A 395 -2.74 7.00 -15.54
CA ILE A 395 -2.42 7.20 -16.95
C ILE A 395 -3.59 6.77 -17.85
N GLU A 396 -4.20 5.62 -17.60
CA GLU A 396 -5.36 5.12 -18.36
C GLU A 396 -6.57 6.04 -18.21
N ASN A 397 -6.88 6.50 -16.99
CA ASN A 397 -7.95 7.45 -16.75
C ASN A 397 -7.72 8.77 -17.50
N LYS A 398 -6.48 9.26 -17.51
CA LYS A 398 -6.15 10.49 -18.26
C LYS A 398 -6.37 10.29 -19.77
N LYS A 399 -5.85 9.21 -20.35
CA LYS A 399 -6.05 8.89 -21.79
C LYS A 399 -7.54 8.77 -22.13
N THR A 400 -8.32 8.08 -21.30
CA THR A 400 -9.77 7.93 -21.47
C THR A 400 -10.49 9.28 -21.41
N ASN A 401 -10.18 10.11 -20.41
CA ASN A 401 -10.78 11.43 -20.26
C ASN A 401 -10.45 12.36 -21.42
N ASP A 402 -9.23 12.33 -21.92
CA ASP A 402 -8.82 13.15 -23.06
C ASP A 402 -9.54 12.69 -24.33
N HIS A 403 -9.66 11.38 -24.55
CA HIS A 403 -10.45 10.82 -25.66
C HIS A 403 -11.94 11.24 -25.59
N VAL A 404 -12.57 11.13 -24.42
CA VAL A 404 -13.96 11.58 -24.22
C VAL A 404 -14.11 13.08 -24.46
N LYS A 405 -13.16 13.90 -24.00
CA LYS A 405 -13.19 15.36 -24.26
C LYS A 405 -13.08 15.67 -25.74
N ASP A 406 -12.20 15.00 -26.47
CA ASP A 406 -12.06 15.19 -27.90
C ASP A 406 -13.32 14.75 -28.65
N GLN A 407 -13.89 13.59 -28.32
CA GLN A 407 -15.19 13.15 -28.87
C GLN A 407 -16.31 14.16 -28.60
N ASN A 408 -16.42 14.67 -27.38
CA ASN A 408 -17.43 15.68 -27.04
C ASN A 408 -17.23 16.98 -27.81
N LYS A 409 -15.99 17.44 -28.00
CA LYS A 409 -15.69 18.61 -28.80
C LYS A 409 -16.12 18.41 -30.27
N ARG A 410 -15.79 17.27 -30.87
CA ARG A 410 -16.22 16.92 -32.22
C ARG A 410 -17.76 16.86 -32.37
N LEU A 411 -18.44 16.25 -31.38
CA LEU A 411 -19.91 16.22 -31.34
C LEU A 411 -20.51 17.63 -31.27
N GLN A 412 -19.95 18.54 -30.46
CA GLN A 412 -20.39 19.93 -30.41
C GLN A 412 -20.18 20.67 -31.72
N GLU A 413 -19.07 20.47 -32.41
CA GLU A 413 -18.82 21.03 -33.74
C GLU A 413 -19.84 20.54 -34.76
N ILE A 414 -20.16 19.23 -34.79
CA ILE A 414 -21.20 18.66 -35.66
C ILE A 414 -22.57 19.25 -35.34
N ALA A 415 -22.93 19.35 -34.05
CA ALA A 415 -24.22 19.93 -33.62
C ALA A 415 -24.35 21.40 -34.01
N SER A 416 -23.25 22.17 -33.94
CA SER A 416 -23.23 23.58 -34.35
C SER A 416 -23.47 23.74 -35.85
N ILE A 417 -22.73 22.97 -36.68
CA ILE A 417 -22.89 22.95 -38.12
C ILE A 417 -24.30 22.50 -38.50
N SER A 418 -24.80 21.42 -37.89
CA SER A 418 -26.14 20.91 -38.10
C SER A 418 -27.24 21.95 -37.79
N SER A 419 -27.10 22.76 -36.73
CA SER A 419 -28.12 23.70 -36.31
C SER A 419 -28.17 24.98 -37.14
N HIS A 420 -27.05 25.53 -37.54
CA HIS A 420 -27.00 26.82 -38.26
C HIS A 420 -26.91 26.66 -39.78
N GLU A 421 -26.09 25.76 -40.24
CA GLU A 421 -25.85 25.58 -41.67
C GLU A 421 -26.97 24.83 -42.37
N ILE A 422 -27.68 23.91 -41.72
CA ILE A 422 -28.90 23.27 -42.25
C ILE A 422 -30.09 24.19 -42.18
N ARG A 423 -30.27 24.93 -41.09
CA ARG A 423 -31.46 25.79 -40.92
C ARG A 423 -31.55 26.89 -41.94
N ARG A 424 -30.43 27.48 -42.37
CA ARG A 424 -30.40 28.58 -43.33
C ARG A 424 -30.93 28.16 -44.71
N PRO A 425 -30.44 27.15 -45.41
CA PRO A 425 -30.96 26.74 -46.70
C PRO A 425 -32.39 26.20 -46.61
N VAL A 426 -32.76 25.50 -45.51
CA VAL A 426 -34.13 25.05 -45.28
C VAL A 426 -35.10 26.23 -45.15
N ALA A 427 -34.78 27.26 -44.37
CA ALA A 427 -35.58 28.46 -44.24
C ALA A 427 -35.70 29.22 -45.60
N THR A 428 -34.62 29.27 -46.36
CA THR A 428 -34.61 29.87 -47.70
C THR A 428 -35.54 29.10 -48.66
N ILE A 429 -35.44 27.76 -48.70
CA ILE A 429 -36.33 26.92 -49.55
C ILE A 429 -37.80 27.15 -49.13
N LEU A 430 -38.13 27.11 -47.83
CA LEU A 430 -39.48 27.35 -47.31
C LEU A 430 -40.00 28.75 -47.71
N GLY A 431 -39.15 29.78 -47.60
CA GLY A 431 -39.48 31.14 -48.03
C GLY A 431 -39.76 31.23 -49.54
N LEU A 432 -38.93 30.59 -50.36
CA LEU A 432 -39.10 30.54 -51.81
C LEU A 432 -40.39 29.78 -52.24
N VAL A 433 -40.69 28.65 -51.56
CA VAL A 433 -41.94 27.91 -51.76
C VAL A 433 -43.16 28.74 -51.49
N ASN A 434 -43.16 29.58 -50.43
CA ASN A 434 -44.26 30.49 -50.09
C ASN A 434 -44.46 31.63 -51.11
N LEU A 435 -43.44 31.95 -51.92
CA LEU A 435 -43.51 32.97 -52.96
C LEU A 435 -43.99 32.38 -54.32
N PHE A 436 -44.09 31.07 -54.42
CA PHE A 436 -44.50 30.39 -55.65
C PHE A 436 -45.98 30.63 -55.95
N ASP A 437 -46.27 31.20 -57.14
CA ASP A 437 -47.64 31.47 -57.55
C ASP A 437 -48.28 30.25 -58.21
N LEU A 438 -49.13 29.55 -57.45
CA LEU A 438 -49.88 28.38 -57.90
C LEU A 438 -51.03 28.68 -58.81
N ASN A 439 -51.53 29.93 -58.79
CA ASN A 439 -52.69 30.33 -59.62
C ASN A 439 -52.29 30.75 -61.06
N THR A 440 -51.02 31.14 -61.24
CA THR A 440 -50.48 31.56 -62.56
C THR A 440 -49.20 30.77 -62.83
N PRO A 441 -49.30 29.49 -63.29
CA PRO A 441 -48.11 28.59 -63.48
C PRO A 441 -47.08 29.16 -64.46
N ASP A 442 -47.47 29.91 -65.45
CA ASP A 442 -46.58 30.49 -66.45
C ASP A 442 -46.00 31.86 -66.05
N ASN A 443 -46.15 32.26 -64.80
CA ASN A 443 -45.49 33.44 -64.26
C ASN A 443 -43.97 33.32 -64.40
N PRO A 444 -43.24 34.23 -65.08
CA PRO A 444 -41.80 34.19 -65.26
C PRO A 444 -41.04 34.10 -63.92
N MET A 445 -41.59 34.67 -62.84
CA MET A 445 -40.99 34.62 -61.48
C MET A 445 -40.94 33.21 -60.92
N ASN A 446 -41.88 32.33 -61.29
CA ASN A 446 -41.86 30.93 -60.85
C ASN A 446 -40.61 30.18 -61.32
N LYS A 447 -40.11 30.48 -62.53
CA LYS A 447 -38.91 29.88 -63.09
C LYS A 447 -37.65 30.31 -62.30
N GLU A 448 -37.59 31.56 -61.87
CA GLU A 448 -36.50 32.07 -61.04
C GLU A 448 -36.56 31.43 -59.63
N ILE A 449 -37.74 31.29 -59.03
CA ILE A 449 -37.93 30.62 -57.76
C ILE A 449 -37.47 29.18 -57.81
N ILE A 450 -37.83 28.42 -58.84
CA ILE A 450 -37.39 27.02 -59.03
C ILE A 450 -35.86 26.94 -59.09
N ASN A 451 -35.22 27.83 -59.88
CA ASN A 451 -33.76 27.86 -59.98
C ASN A 451 -33.08 28.13 -58.62
N HIS A 452 -33.64 29.08 -57.86
CA HIS A 452 -33.09 29.35 -56.51
C HIS A 452 -33.30 28.19 -55.53
N ILE A 453 -34.43 27.47 -55.62
CA ILE A 453 -34.68 26.26 -54.81
C ILE A 453 -33.65 25.19 -55.17
N ASP A 454 -33.35 24.95 -56.48
CA ASP A 454 -32.36 23.95 -56.93
C ASP A 454 -30.97 24.31 -56.40
N ILE A 455 -30.54 25.57 -56.51
CA ILE A 455 -29.25 26.03 -55.97
C ILE A 455 -29.18 25.81 -54.48
N THR A 456 -30.20 26.22 -53.70
CA THR A 456 -30.23 26.11 -52.26
C THR A 456 -30.32 24.66 -51.80
N ALA A 457 -31.02 23.78 -52.55
CA ALA A 457 -31.05 22.34 -52.27
C ALA A 457 -29.67 21.68 -52.46
N LYS A 458 -28.89 22.09 -53.49
CA LYS A 458 -27.52 21.65 -53.68
C LYS A 458 -26.55 22.13 -52.58
N GLU A 459 -26.76 23.36 -52.07
CA GLU A 459 -26.03 23.87 -50.91
C GLU A 459 -26.34 23.04 -49.65
N LEU A 460 -27.61 22.69 -49.41
CA LEU A 460 -28.01 21.82 -48.31
C LEU A 460 -27.40 20.42 -48.42
N ASP A 461 -27.37 19.80 -49.62
CA ASP A 461 -26.77 18.51 -49.84
C ASP A 461 -25.26 18.50 -49.54
N ALA A 462 -24.56 19.57 -49.94
CA ALA A 462 -23.13 19.74 -49.63
C ALA A 462 -22.86 19.83 -48.12
N VAL A 463 -23.74 20.54 -47.37
CA VAL A 463 -23.67 20.63 -45.91
C VAL A 463 -23.91 19.26 -45.25
N ILE A 464 -24.93 18.52 -45.75
CA ILE A 464 -25.21 17.16 -45.23
C ILE A 464 -24.01 16.22 -45.52
N HIS A 465 -23.39 16.31 -46.70
CA HIS A 465 -22.22 15.50 -47.04
C HIS A 465 -21.06 15.77 -46.07
N THR A 466 -20.80 17.05 -45.75
CA THR A 466 -19.78 17.46 -44.79
C THR A 466 -20.03 16.88 -43.37
N ILE A 467 -21.28 16.86 -42.93
CA ILE A 467 -21.68 16.30 -41.63
C ILE A 467 -21.48 14.79 -41.64
N VAL A 468 -21.86 14.09 -42.68
CA VAL A 468 -21.71 12.64 -42.82
C VAL A 468 -20.24 12.26 -42.82
N GLU A 469 -19.37 12.94 -43.61
CA GLU A 469 -17.93 12.71 -43.61
C GLU A 469 -17.32 12.87 -42.20
N LYS A 470 -17.63 13.96 -41.50
CA LYS A 470 -17.17 14.19 -40.12
C LYS A 470 -17.68 13.11 -39.15
N THR A 471 -18.85 12.54 -39.40
CA THR A 471 -19.44 11.48 -38.55
C THR A 471 -18.87 10.09 -38.86
N ILE A 472 -18.48 9.80 -40.08
CA ILE A 472 -17.84 8.52 -40.49
C ILE A 472 -16.44 8.40 -39.87
N TYR A 473 -15.66 9.50 -39.81
CA TYR A 473 -14.38 9.52 -39.11
C TYR A 473 -14.49 9.11 -37.65
N LEU A 474 -15.63 9.29 -36.97
CA LEU A 474 -15.90 8.83 -35.61
C LEU A 474 -16.07 7.30 -35.50
N LYS A 475 -16.39 6.60 -36.58
CA LYS A 475 -16.59 5.13 -36.61
C LYS A 475 -15.33 4.34 -36.98
N GLY A 476 -14.32 5.01 -37.56
CA GLY A 476 -13.12 4.36 -38.08
C GLY A 476 -11.95 4.18 -37.10
N GLU A 477 -12.06 4.76 -35.86
CA GLU A 477 -11.05 4.61 -34.81
C GLU A 477 -11.48 3.54 -33.77
N LYS A 478 -11.73 2.31 -34.23
CA LYS A 478 -11.90 1.15 -33.34
C LYS A 478 -10.72 0.21 -33.47
#